data_f3a4a67e08f7128327f5ed5dddf85a23
#
_entry.id   f3a4a67e08f7128327f5ed5dddf85a23
#
_cell.length_a   1.000
_cell.length_b   1.000
_cell.length_c   1.000
_cell.angle_alpha   90.00
_cell.angle_beta   90.00
_cell.angle_gamma   90.00
#
_symmetry.space_group_name_H-M   'P 1'
#
loop_
_entity.id
_entity.type
_entity.pdbx_description
1 polymer ?
#
loop_
_entity_poly.entity_id
_entity_poly.type
_entity_poly.pdbx_seq_one_letter_code
_entity_poly.pdbx_strand_id
1 'polypeptide(L)'
;MKGGVKICKSGGVRFGMIILGKYNVPLYPNSGITFQNRGGEIVFRGECSIGNASVISVGEKGHIDIGANFSATTSLKLVSFHKITFEENVLIGWNNTICDTDFHQLTLVESTNIIPAYAPVLIRKNCWLAQNCIVQKGTELPSYCVAATNSLLNKKYGIPSKSLIAGQPAVLKKTGIYRDCKNDKVIY
;
A
#
# COMPACT_ATOMS: atom_id res chain seq x y z
N MET A 1 -6.59 17.60 12.88
CA MET A 1 -5.48 16.64 12.75
C MET A 1 -4.53 16.83 13.93
N LYS A 2 -4.11 15.74 14.58
CA LYS A 2 -3.14 15.78 15.70
C LYS A 2 -1.77 15.18 15.31
N GLY A 3 -1.65 14.54 14.16
CA GLY A 3 -0.45 13.81 13.73
C GLY A 3 0.43 14.58 12.74
N GLY A 4 1.64 14.05 12.50
CA GLY A 4 2.65 14.63 11.63
C GLY A 4 2.50 14.17 10.17
N VAL A 5 2.79 15.10 9.25
CA VAL A 5 3.03 14.80 7.84
C VAL A 5 4.41 15.36 7.51
N LYS A 6 5.31 14.50 7.02
CA LYS A 6 6.67 14.89 6.65
C LYS A 6 6.90 14.65 5.16
N ILE A 7 7.60 15.55 4.51
CA ILE A 7 8.07 15.36 3.14
C ILE A 7 9.60 15.37 3.20
N CYS A 8 10.21 14.24 2.84
CA CYS A 8 11.65 14.03 2.90
C CYS A 8 12.17 13.65 1.51
N LYS A 9 12.77 14.59 0.79
CA LYS A 9 13.35 14.34 -0.54
C LYS A 9 14.76 14.91 -0.62
N SER A 10 15.70 14.10 -1.06
CA SER A 10 17.03 14.57 -1.51
C SER A 10 16.85 15.45 -2.75
N GLY A 11 17.36 16.68 -2.74
CA GLY A 11 17.18 17.65 -3.82
C GLY A 11 16.02 18.63 -3.67
N GLY A 12 15.36 18.64 -2.50
CA GLY A 12 14.37 19.65 -2.14
C GLY A 12 12.92 19.30 -2.47
N VAL A 13 12.02 20.02 -1.85
CA VAL A 13 10.55 19.88 -2.00
C VAL A 13 10.08 20.87 -3.06
N ARG A 14 9.18 20.44 -3.93
CA ARG A 14 8.56 21.30 -4.96
C ARG A 14 7.04 21.24 -4.89
N PHE A 15 6.39 22.30 -5.37
CA PHE A 15 4.93 22.35 -5.50
C PHE A 15 4.42 21.21 -6.41
N GLY A 16 3.30 20.58 -6.04
CA GLY A 16 2.69 19.49 -6.81
C GLY A 16 3.40 18.13 -6.72
N MET A 17 4.40 18.01 -5.87
CA MET A 17 5.13 16.76 -5.63
C MET A 17 4.25 15.67 -4.99
N ILE A 18 3.35 16.06 -4.12
CA ILE A 18 2.34 15.19 -3.50
C ILE A 18 0.98 15.58 -4.02
N ILE A 19 0.30 14.68 -4.69
CA ILE A 19 -1.02 14.91 -5.26
C ILE A 19 -1.99 13.90 -4.63
N LEU A 20 -2.98 14.40 -3.93
CA LEU A 20 -4.01 13.60 -3.28
C LEU A 20 -5.39 13.92 -3.84
N GLY A 21 -6.18 12.90 -4.15
CA GLY A 21 -7.54 13.05 -4.66
C GLY A 21 -7.65 13.38 -6.15
N LYS A 22 -6.59 13.14 -6.95
CA LYS A 22 -6.62 13.40 -8.40
C LYS A 22 -7.66 12.52 -9.09
N TYR A 23 -8.57 13.15 -9.84
CA TYR A 23 -9.57 12.44 -10.63
C TYR A 23 -8.95 11.93 -11.94
N ASN A 24 -8.66 10.64 -12.00
CA ASN A 24 -7.99 10.01 -13.14
C ASN A 24 -8.83 8.91 -13.81
N VAL A 25 -9.83 8.39 -13.11
CA VAL A 25 -10.57 7.20 -13.54
C VAL A 25 -12.07 7.47 -13.46
N PRO A 26 -12.77 7.61 -14.61
CA PRO A 26 -14.18 7.97 -14.63
C PRO A 26 -15.14 6.87 -14.12
N LEU A 27 -14.64 5.68 -13.82
CA LEU A 27 -15.42 4.60 -13.21
C LEU A 27 -15.82 4.88 -11.75
N TYR A 28 -15.23 5.89 -11.12
CA TYR A 28 -15.48 6.26 -9.73
C TYR A 28 -15.96 7.70 -9.64
N PRO A 29 -16.88 8.01 -8.71
CA PRO A 29 -17.33 9.38 -8.51
C PRO A 29 -16.18 10.28 -8.09
N ASN A 30 -16.21 11.54 -8.52
CA ASN A 30 -15.21 12.54 -8.12
C ASN A 30 -15.49 13.04 -6.70
N SER A 31 -15.16 12.24 -5.72
CA SER A 31 -15.39 12.51 -4.29
C SER A 31 -14.15 13.01 -3.53
N GLY A 32 -13.05 13.27 -4.25
CA GLY A 32 -11.80 13.70 -3.63
C GLY A 32 -11.16 12.59 -2.78
N ILE A 33 -10.64 12.95 -1.60
CA ILE A 33 -9.98 12.03 -0.68
C ILE A 33 -10.43 12.28 0.76
N THR A 34 -10.57 11.21 1.53
CA THR A 34 -10.71 11.30 2.99
C THR A 34 -9.36 11.10 3.64
N PHE A 35 -8.92 12.10 4.42
CA PHE A 35 -7.64 12.07 5.12
C PHE A 35 -7.86 12.26 6.62
N GLN A 36 -7.54 11.23 7.40
CA GLN A 36 -7.62 11.25 8.85
C GLN A 36 -6.27 10.90 9.46
N ASN A 37 -5.74 11.77 10.31
CA ASN A 37 -4.57 11.46 11.14
C ASN A 37 -4.90 11.79 12.60
N ARG A 38 -4.89 10.78 13.47
CA ARG A 38 -5.25 10.85 14.89
C ARG A 38 -4.05 11.06 15.82
N GLY A 39 -2.84 11.19 15.29
CA GLY A 39 -1.64 11.39 16.11
C GLY A 39 -0.39 10.70 15.56
N GLY A 40 -0.57 9.81 14.58
CA GLY A 40 0.51 9.09 13.92
C GLY A 40 1.30 9.95 12.93
N GLU A 41 2.11 9.31 12.14
CA GLU A 41 3.01 9.95 11.20
C GLU A 41 2.85 9.42 9.77
N ILE A 42 2.90 10.32 8.78
CA ILE A 42 3.03 9.97 7.37
C ILE A 42 4.28 10.63 6.81
N VAL A 43 5.13 9.85 6.17
CA VAL A 43 6.37 10.32 5.53
C VAL A 43 6.29 10.07 4.02
N PHE A 44 6.46 11.12 3.24
CA PHE A 44 6.62 11.04 1.78
C PHE A 44 8.09 11.26 1.42
N ARG A 45 8.71 10.29 0.74
CA ARG A 45 10.13 10.33 0.37
C ARG A 45 10.38 10.80 -1.06
N GLY A 46 9.37 11.20 -1.77
CA GLY A 46 9.45 11.69 -3.14
C GLY A 46 8.09 11.97 -3.72
N GLU A 47 7.98 11.96 -5.03
CA GLU A 47 6.73 12.14 -5.74
C GLU A 47 5.72 11.07 -5.33
N CYS A 48 4.49 11.49 -5.08
CA CYS A 48 3.39 10.62 -4.70
C CYS A 48 2.09 11.10 -5.35
N SER A 49 1.35 10.18 -5.93
CA SER A 49 0.00 10.44 -6.46
C SER A 49 -0.98 9.41 -5.92
N ILE A 50 -2.02 9.88 -5.24
CA ILE A 50 -3.14 9.03 -4.77
C ILE A 50 -4.42 9.58 -5.37
N GLY A 51 -5.11 8.75 -6.16
CA GLY A 51 -6.32 9.16 -6.88
C GLY A 51 -7.53 9.39 -5.97
N ASN A 52 -8.59 9.90 -6.56
CA ASN A 52 -9.84 10.22 -5.88
C ASN A 52 -10.55 8.99 -5.29
N ALA A 53 -11.60 9.21 -4.53
CA ALA A 53 -12.36 8.20 -3.78
C ALA A 53 -11.49 7.36 -2.82
N SER A 54 -10.29 7.85 -2.48
CA SER A 54 -9.37 7.17 -1.58
C SER A 54 -9.53 7.62 -0.14
N VAL A 55 -9.16 6.74 0.78
CA VAL A 55 -9.16 7.00 2.23
C VAL A 55 -7.77 6.72 2.78
N ILE A 56 -7.22 7.67 3.53
CA ILE A 56 -6.00 7.47 4.32
C ILE A 56 -6.38 7.71 5.78
N SER A 57 -6.25 6.68 6.61
CA SER A 57 -6.51 6.76 8.04
C SER A 57 -5.30 6.30 8.84
N VAL A 58 -4.79 7.17 9.71
CA VAL A 58 -3.62 6.90 10.55
C VAL A 58 -4.02 7.04 12.01
N GLY A 59 -3.88 5.94 12.76
CA GLY A 59 -4.09 5.91 14.21
C GLY A 59 -3.00 6.64 14.98
N GLU A 60 -3.15 6.75 16.29
CA GLU A 60 -2.22 7.49 17.16
C GLU A 60 -0.77 6.98 17.09
N LYS A 61 -0.60 5.69 16.93
CA LYS A 61 0.72 5.03 16.80
C LYS A 61 0.99 4.55 15.37
N GLY A 62 0.12 4.90 14.42
CA GLY A 62 0.26 4.52 13.03
C GLY A 62 1.43 5.26 12.37
N HIS A 63 2.13 4.55 11.50
CA HIS A 63 3.23 5.11 10.72
C HIS A 63 3.12 4.63 9.28
N ILE A 64 3.03 5.57 8.34
CA ILE A 64 3.06 5.28 6.90
C ILE A 64 4.30 5.91 6.30
N ASP A 65 5.14 5.10 5.69
CA ASP A 65 6.33 5.53 4.95
C ASP A 65 6.12 5.26 3.45
N ILE A 66 6.08 6.30 2.65
CA ILE A 66 5.80 6.23 1.21
C ILE A 66 7.06 6.61 0.45
N GLY A 67 7.66 5.62 -0.22
CA GLY A 67 8.82 5.77 -1.08
C GLY A 67 8.55 6.67 -2.29
N ALA A 68 9.63 7.06 -2.98
CA ALA A 68 9.53 7.92 -4.16
C ALA A 68 8.77 7.26 -5.31
N ASN A 69 8.09 8.08 -6.12
CA ASN A 69 7.33 7.66 -7.30
C ASN A 69 6.19 6.66 -6.98
N PHE A 70 5.58 6.80 -5.81
CA PHE A 70 4.40 6.03 -5.44
C PHE A 70 3.19 6.50 -6.22
N SER A 71 2.42 5.56 -6.75
CA SER A 71 1.16 5.86 -7.42
C SER A 71 0.06 4.90 -7.00
N ALA A 72 -1.09 5.46 -6.60
CA ALA A 72 -2.34 4.71 -6.44
C ALA A 72 -3.40 5.34 -7.35
N THR A 73 -4.03 4.52 -8.17
CA THR A 73 -4.88 5.06 -9.25
C THR A 73 -6.18 5.67 -8.73
N THR A 74 -6.96 4.93 -7.93
CA THR A 74 -8.20 5.44 -7.31
C THR A 74 -8.75 4.45 -6.28
N SER A 75 -9.62 4.93 -5.37
CA SER A 75 -10.34 4.10 -4.38
C SER A 75 -9.41 3.24 -3.50
N LEU A 76 -8.23 3.76 -3.16
CA LEU A 76 -7.33 3.14 -2.19
C LEU A 76 -7.89 3.34 -0.77
N LYS A 77 -7.98 2.27 0.01
CA LYS A 77 -8.21 2.32 1.46
C LYS A 77 -6.88 1.98 2.15
N LEU A 78 -6.23 2.98 2.72
CA LEU A 78 -4.93 2.85 3.40
C LEU A 78 -5.11 3.16 4.88
N VAL A 79 -5.01 2.13 5.71
CA VAL A 79 -5.30 2.21 7.15
C VAL A 79 -4.10 1.72 7.94
N SER A 80 -3.48 2.59 8.72
CA SER A 80 -2.32 2.25 9.55
C SER A 80 -2.54 2.60 11.01
N PHE A 81 -2.38 1.61 11.86
CA PHE A 81 -2.37 1.75 13.32
C PHE A 81 -1.05 1.27 13.93
N HIS A 82 -0.16 0.73 13.10
CA HIS A 82 1.18 0.29 13.48
C HIS A 82 2.22 0.78 12.47
N LYS A 83 2.46 0.06 11.36
CA LYS A 83 3.45 0.46 10.36
C LYS A 83 3.15 -0.08 8.97
N ILE A 84 3.07 0.80 7.98
CA ILE A 84 3.02 0.44 6.56
C ILE A 84 4.18 1.13 5.85
N THR A 85 4.93 0.36 5.07
CA THR A 85 6.05 0.88 4.28
C THR A 85 5.89 0.47 2.83
N PHE A 86 5.93 1.46 1.96
CA PHE A 86 6.11 1.28 0.51
C PHE A 86 7.50 1.78 0.14
N GLU A 87 8.29 0.93 -0.52
CA GLU A 87 9.53 1.37 -1.12
C GLU A 87 9.26 2.14 -2.42
N GLU A 88 10.28 2.47 -3.19
CA GLU A 88 10.16 3.29 -4.39
C GLU A 88 9.43 2.60 -5.56
N ASN A 89 8.79 3.39 -6.44
CA ASN A 89 8.14 2.95 -7.68
C ASN A 89 7.01 1.92 -7.50
N VAL A 90 6.32 1.94 -6.36
CA VAL A 90 5.16 1.07 -6.12
C VAL A 90 3.94 1.62 -6.83
N LEU A 91 3.25 0.75 -7.58
CA LEU A 91 1.97 1.05 -8.23
C LEU A 91 0.85 0.26 -7.56
N ILE A 92 -0.19 0.97 -7.16
CA ILE A 92 -1.43 0.39 -6.62
C ILE A 92 -2.57 0.65 -7.61
N GLY A 93 -3.17 -0.42 -8.09
CA GLY A 93 -4.36 -0.38 -8.94
C GLY A 93 -5.61 0.11 -8.20
N TRP A 94 -6.77 -0.09 -8.78
CA TRP A 94 -8.05 0.41 -8.25
C TRP A 94 -8.55 -0.42 -7.09
N ASN A 95 -9.28 0.24 -6.17
CA ASN A 95 -10.05 -0.40 -5.11
C ASN A 95 -9.26 -1.38 -4.24
N ASN A 96 -8.01 -1.03 -3.95
CA ASN A 96 -7.18 -1.83 -3.04
C ASN A 96 -7.45 -1.43 -1.58
N THR A 97 -7.37 -2.40 -0.69
CA THR A 97 -7.41 -2.19 0.76
C THR A 97 -6.11 -2.66 1.38
N ILE A 98 -5.43 -1.79 2.10
CA ILE A 98 -4.16 -2.07 2.78
C ILE A 98 -4.31 -1.68 4.25
N CYS A 99 -4.17 -2.67 5.13
CA CYS A 99 -4.37 -2.49 6.56
C CYS A 99 -3.34 -3.30 7.37
N ASP A 100 -2.72 -2.67 8.35
CA ASP A 100 -1.72 -3.31 9.23
C ASP A 100 -2.30 -3.83 10.54
N THR A 101 -3.63 -3.83 10.68
CA THR A 101 -4.32 -4.24 11.90
C THR A 101 -5.65 -4.93 11.62
N ASP A 102 -6.01 -5.90 12.47
CA ASP A 102 -7.35 -6.49 12.54
C ASP A 102 -8.22 -5.74 13.59
N PHE A 103 -7.69 -4.70 14.24
CA PHE A 103 -8.28 -3.96 15.37
C PHE A 103 -8.51 -4.79 16.64
N HIS A 104 -8.66 -6.08 16.54
CA HIS A 104 -8.93 -7.01 17.63
C HIS A 104 -7.84 -8.07 17.72
N GLN A 105 -7.37 -8.33 18.94
CA GLN A 105 -6.47 -9.45 19.20
C GLN A 105 -7.25 -10.76 19.33
N LEU A 106 -6.62 -11.86 18.99
CA LEU A 106 -7.17 -13.20 19.17
C LEU A 106 -6.40 -13.93 20.26
N THR A 107 -7.06 -14.84 20.96
CA THR A 107 -6.45 -15.70 21.99
C THR A 107 -6.55 -17.15 21.53
N LEU A 108 -5.44 -17.89 21.64
CA LEU A 108 -5.42 -19.32 21.35
C LEU A 108 -6.07 -20.07 22.51
N VAL A 109 -7.01 -20.98 22.21
CA VAL A 109 -7.74 -21.76 23.23
C VAL A 109 -6.80 -22.64 24.02
N GLU A 110 -5.83 -23.28 23.36
CA GLU A 110 -4.93 -24.27 23.95
C GLU A 110 -3.80 -23.70 24.80
N SER A 111 -3.44 -22.43 24.64
CA SER A 111 -2.23 -21.87 25.26
C SER A 111 -2.42 -20.53 25.93
N THR A 112 -3.61 -19.93 25.87
CA THR A 112 -3.87 -18.55 26.30
C THR A 112 -2.97 -17.48 25.66
N ASN A 113 -2.12 -17.86 24.69
CA ASN A 113 -1.27 -16.93 23.96
C ASN A 113 -2.10 -15.99 23.10
N ILE A 114 -1.68 -14.74 23.07
CA ILE A 114 -2.34 -13.68 22.31
C ILE A 114 -1.71 -13.57 20.92
N ILE A 115 -2.55 -13.60 19.88
CA ILE A 115 -2.17 -13.22 18.53
C ILE A 115 -2.35 -11.70 18.43
N PRO A 116 -1.26 -10.93 18.21
CA PRO A 116 -1.34 -9.47 18.13
C PRO A 116 -2.33 -9.00 17.06
N ALA A 117 -3.08 -7.94 17.38
CA ALA A 117 -4.02 -7.32 16.44
C ALA A 117 -3.31 -6.67 15.23
N TYR A 118 -2.02 -6.39 15.32
CA TYR A 118 -1.26 -5.65 14.30
C TYR A 118 0.06 -6.33 13.97
N ALA A 119 0.54 -6.12 12.76
CA ALA A 119 1.88 -6.46 12.30
C ALA A 119 2.25 -5.55 11.11
N PRO A 120 3.54 -5.24 10.90
CA PRO A 120 3.94 -4.34 9.84
C PRO A 120 3.60 -4.89 8.45
N VAL A 121 3.33 -3.96 7.53
CA VAL A 121 3.20 -4.25 6.10
C VAL A 121 4.38 -3.63 5.37
N LEU A 122 5.05 -4.42 4.51
CA LEU A 122 6.16 -3.96 3.69
C LEU A 122 5.94 -4.37 2.23
N ILE A 123 5.76 -3.40 1.36
CA ILE A 123 5.73 -3.58 -0.09
C ILE A 123 7.02 -3.02 -0.65
N ARG A 124 7.88 -3.91 -1.14
CA ARG A 124 9.19 -3.52 -1.62
C ARG A 124 9.11 -2.84 -2.99
N LYS A 125 10.24 -2.31 -3.44
CA LYS A 125 10.36 -1.48 -4.64
C LYS A 125 9.87 -2.16 -5.91
N ASN A 126 9.34 -1.34 -6.83
CA ASN A 126 8.88 -1.73 -8.16
C ASN A 126 7.77 -2.79 -8.15
N CYS A 127 7.06 -2.96 -7.05
CA CYS A 127 5.90 -3.83 -6.98
C CYS A 127 4.68 -3.19 -7.64
N TRP A 128 3.83 -4.05 -8.19
CA TRP A 128 2.52 -3.68 -8.70
C TRP A 128 1.43 -4.55 -8.05
N LEU A 129 0.51 -3.91 -7.37
CA LEU A 129 -0.74 -4.54 -6.93
C LEU A 129 -1.82 -4.16 -7.95
N ALA A 130 -2.37 -5.16 -8.64
CA ALA A 130 -3.47 -4.93 -9.57
C ALA A 130 -4.75 -4.48 -8.83
N GLN A 131 -5.89 -4.47 -9.47
CA GLN A 131 -7.12 -4.01 -8.84
C GLN A 131 -7.66 -4.99 -7.78
N ASN A 132 -8.43 -4.48 -6.82
CA ASN A 132 -9.17 -5.24 -5.80
C ASN A 132 -8.30 -6.16 -4.92
N CYS A 133 -7.03 -5.87 -4.75
CA CYS A 133 -6.21 -6.63 -3.82
C CYS A 133 -6.48 -6.19 -2.37
N ILE A 134 -6.40 -7.15 -1.47
CA ILE A 134 -6.45 -6.93 -0.03
C ILE A 134 -5.08 -7.27 0.54
N VAL A 135 -4.46 -6.32 1.23
CA VAL A 135 -3.18 -6.49 1.92
C VAL A 135 -3.43 -6.37 3.41
N GLN A 136 -3.20 -7.46 4.13
CA GLN A 136 -3.38 -7.54 5.57
C GLN A 136 -2.07 -7.41 6.32
N LYS A 137 -2.17 -7.22 7.63
CA LYS A 137 -1.05 -7.18 8.57
C LYS A 137 -0.08 -8.34 8.34
N GLY A 138 1.22 -8.08 8.54
CA GLY A 138 2.28 -9.08 8.39
C GLY A 138 2.67 -9.39 6.93
N THR A 139 2.09 -8.68 5.96
CA THR A 139 2.47 -8.84 4.56
C THR A 139 3.86 -8.25 4.30
N GLU A 140 4.76 -9.05 3.74
CA GLU A 140 6.00 -8.58 3.12
C GLU A 140 6.07 -9.11 1.70
N LEU A 141 6.03 -8.21 0.70
CA LEU A 141 6.12 -8.56 -0.71
C LEU A 141 7.51 -8.20 -1.26
N PRO A 142 8.28 -9.15 -1.83
CA PRO A 142 9.60 -8.89 -2.40
C PRO A 142 9.56 -7.92 -3.60
N SER A 143 10.70 -7.30 -3.89
CA SER A 143 10.83 -6.31 -4.96
C SER A 143 10.42 -6.86 -6.34
N TYR A 144 9.86 -6.00 -7.19
CA TYR A 144 9.43 -6.32 -8.56
C TYR A 144 8.33 -7.39 -8.65
N CYS A 145 7.65 -7.69 -7.57
CA CYS A 145 6.55 -8.63 -7.59
C CYS A 145 5.25 -7.97 -8.07
N VAL A 146 4.42 -8.78 -8.70
CA VAL A 146 3.08 -8.41 -9.16
C VAL A 146 2.06 -9.24 -8.40
N ALA A 147 1.10 -8.58 -7.75
CA ALA A 147 -0.10 -9.22 -7.24
C ALA A 147 -1.22 -9.04 -8.26
N ALA A 148 -1.74 -10.15 -8.77
CA ALA A 148 -2.84 -10.12 -9.74
C ALA A 148 -4.14 -9.64 -9.09
N THR A 149 -5.09 -9.27 -9.93
CA THR A 149 -6.44 -8.83 -9.51
C THR A 149 -7.10 -9.79 -8.51
N ASN A 150 -7.80 -9.22 -7.53
CA ASN A 150 -8.52 -9.96 -6.48
C ASN A 150 -7.62 -10.85 -5.60
N SER A 151 -6.37 -10.47 -5.38
CA SER A 151 -5.45 -11.24 -4.54
C SER A 151 -5.55 -10.83 -3.07
N LEU A 152 -5.52 -11.83 -2.17
CA LEU A 152 -5.39 -11.63 -0.73
C LEU A 152 -3.96 -11.89 -0.28
N LEU A 153 -3.26 -10.84 0.15
CA LEU A 153 -1.91 -10.88 0.69
C LEU A 153 -1.99 -10.79 2.22
N ASN A 154 -1.54 -11.83 2.91
CA ASN A 154 -1.71 -11.94 4.37
C ASN A 154 -0.51 -12.56 5.09
N LYS A 155 0.67 -12.54 4.46
CA LYS A 155 1.88 -13.15 5.03
C LYS A 155 3.16 -12.55 4.45
N LYS A 156 4.28 -12.88 5.05
CA LYS A 156 5.59 -12.67 4.44
C LYS A 156 5.79 -13.69 3.31
N TYR A 157 6.07 -13.20 2.10
CA TYR A 157 6.29 -14.01 0.92
C TYR A 157 7.77 -14.33 0.73
N GLY A 158 8.17 -15.58 1.04
CA GLY A 158 9.52 -16.11 0.79
C GLY A 158 9.69 -16.56 -0.68
N ILE A 159 9.42 -15.69 -1.62
CA ILE A 159 9.50 -15.97 -3.06
C ILE A 159 10.59 -15.12 -3.73
N PRO A 160 11.12 -15.52 -4.89
CA PRO A 160 12.05 -14.69 -5.66
C PRO A 160 11.44 -13.34 -6.03
N SER A 161 12.27 -12.31 -6.16
CA SER A 161 11.87 -11.08 -6.85
C SER A 161 11.44 -11.37 -8.29
N LYS A 162 10.71 -10.44 -8.91
CA LYS A 162 10.17 -10.62 -10.27
C LYS A 162 9.24 -11.83 -10.39
N SER A 163 8.28 -11.92 -9.47
CA SER A 163 7.29 -12.98 -9.38
C SER A 163 5.87 -12.45 -9.49
N LEU A 164 5.00 -13.25 -10.06
CA LEU A 164 3.55 -13.06 -10.06
C LEU A 164 2.94 -13.93 -8.97
N ILE A 165 2.15 -13.32 -8.11
CA ILE A 165 1.29 -14.00 -7.13
C ILE A 165 -0.17 -13.74 -7.45
N ALA A 166 -1.04 -14.69 -7.14
CA ALA A 166 -2.48 -14.55 -7.32
C ALA A 166 -3.28 -15.49 -6.42
N GLY A 167 -4.51 -15.09 -6.12
CA GLY A 167 -5.50 -15.93 -5.42
C GLY A 167 -5.83 -15.44 -4.01
N GLN A 168 -6.69 -16.19 -3.31
CA GLN A 168 -7.18 -15.92 -1.96
C GLN A 168 -7.06 -17.18 -1.10
N PRO A 169 -5.97 -17.32 -0.30
CA PRO A 169 -4.81 -16.45 -0.20
C PRO A 169 -3.90 -16.50 -1.44
N ALA A 170 -3.15 -15.41 -1.67
CA ALA A 170 -2.24 -15.33 -2.82
C ALA A 170 -1.07 -16.30 -2.68
N VAL A 171 -0.77 -16.98 -3.79
CA VAL A 171 0.34 -17.93 -3.93
C VAL A 171 1.15 -17.63 -5.18
N LEU A 172 2.39 -18.10 -5.23
CA LEU A 172 3.26 -17.96 -6.39
C LEU A 172 2.63 -18.62 -7.63
N LYS A 173 2.53 -17.91 -8.74
CA LYS A 173 2.04 -18.39 -10.02
C LYS A 173 3.14 -18.47 -11.07
N LYS A 174 4.05 -17.52 -11.10
CA LYS A 174 5.11 -17.46 -12.10
C LYS A 174 6.29 -16.66 -11.56
N THR A 175 7.51 -17.07 -11.93
CA THR A 175 8.75 -16.32 -11.71
C THR A 175 9.25 -15.71 -13.01
N GLY A 176 10.18 -14.77 -12.93
CA GLY A 176 10.76 -14.11 -14.11
C GLY A 176 9.81 -13.12 -14.80
N ILE A 177 8.80 -12.61 -14.09
CA ILE A 177 7.84 -11.64 -14.62
C ILE A 177 7.77 -10.41 -13.70
N TYR A 178 7.74 -9.22 -14.27
CA TYR A 178 7.65 -7.96 -13.52
C TYR A 178 7.09 -6.84 -14.40
N ARG A 179 6.66 -5.75 -13.77
CA ARG A 179 6.32 -4.51 -14.46
C ARG A 179 7.61 -3.71 -14.74
N ASP A 180 7.89 -3.41 -15.99
CA ASP A 180 8.98 -2.51 -16.35
C ASP A 180 8.57 -1.04 -16.18
N CYS A 181 8.84 -0.48 -15.00
CA CYS A 181 8.43 0.88 -14.66
C CYS A 181 9.03 1.96 -15.58
N LYS A 182 10.13 1.67 -16.27
CA LYS A 182 10.78 2.63 -17.17
C LYS A 182 10.13 2.68 -18.55
N ASN A 183 9.62 1.55 -19.00
CA ASN A 183 9.00 1.40 -20.33
C ASN A 183 7.50 1.12 -20.24
N ASP A 184 6.89 1.32 -19.07
CA ASP A 184 5.47 1.10 -18.84
C ASP A 184 4.64 2.11 -19.64
N LYS A 185 4.07 1.64 -20.74
CA LYS A 185 3.19 2.42 -21.60
C LYS A 185 1.81 1.77 -21.60
N VAL A 186 0.78 2.60 -21.40
CA VAL A 186 -0.59 2.14 -21.60
C VAL A 186 -0.79 1.93 -23.09
N ILE A 187 -1.01 0.68 -23.48
CA ILE A 187 -1.29 0.29 -24.86
C ILE A 187 -2.79 -0.04 -24.96
N TYR A 188 -3.48 0.63 -25.89
CA TYR A 188 -4.90 0.42 -26.20
C TYR A 188 -5.04 -0.38 -27.49
#